data_e6ab2d58c41b15ca52e8a5e1bf8cb614
#
_entry.id   e6ab2d58c41b15ca52e8a5e1bf8cb614
#
_cell.length_a   1.000
_cell.length_b   1.000
_cell.length_c   1.000
_cell.angle_alpha   90.00
_cell.angle_beta   90.00
_cell.angle_gamma   90.00
#
_symmetry.space_group_name_H-M   'P 1'
#
loop_
_entity.id
_entity.type
_entity.pdbx_description
1 polymer ?
#
loop_
_entity_poly.entity_id
_entity_poly.type
_entity_poly.pdbx_seq_one_letter_code
_entity_poly.pdbx_strand_id
1 'polypeptide(L)'
;MKKTFYCVRHGRTEWNKERRFQGISDIPLSEEGILQARKAKPMYDKLYFEEIFSSPLSRAVETAKIITEDRHLPIRIDERIIERSFGRFEGEFINDCDIGTLHIEEPDYGGEDPDHCAFRFRGFLDDLVLHDEKEYYLIVSHGGCIGNFIRSLYEEEGKKQVLPRGKLPNCSLTVIEWEDGRYDVKKIGYTED
;
A
#
# COMPACT_ATOMS: atom_id res chain seq x y z
N MET A 1 -11.11 20.33 -8.98
CA MET A 1 -11.55 18.92 -8.89
C MET A 1 -10.81 18.29 -7.73
N LYS A 2 -11.51 17.55 -6.88
CA LYS A 2 -10.92 16.87 -5.73
C LYS A 2 -11.12 15.36 -5.87
N LYS A 3 -10.08 14.57 -5.53
CA LYS A 3 -10.16 13.10 -5.48
C LYS A 3 -9.63 12.59 -4.15
N THR A 4 -10.20 11.51 -3.66
CA THR A 4 -9.82 10.89 -2.39
C THR A 4 -9.46 9.42 -2.62
N PHE A 5 -8.26 9.05 -2.22
CA PHE A 5 -7.71 7.70 -2.32
C PHE A 5 -7.59 7.08 -0.93
N TYR A 6 -8.38 6.06 -0.67
CA TYR A 6 -8.33 5.24 0.53
C TYR A 6 -7.35 4.09 0.30
N CYS A 7 -6.08 4.29 0.64
CA CYS A 7 -5.04 3.29 0.46
C CYS A 7 -5.00 2.35 1.68
N VAL A 8 -5.09 1.06 1.41
CA VAL A 8 -5.14 0.01 2.42
C VAL A 8 -3.93 -0.90 2.28
N ARG A 9 -3.19 -1.12 3.37
CA ARG A 9 -2.20 -2.18 3.40
C ARG A 9 -2.90 -3.53 3.60
N HIS A 10 -2.52 -4.55 2.82
CA HIS A 10 -3.03 -5.91 2.96
C HIS A 10 -2.96 -6.46 4.40
N GLY A 11 -3.76 -7.47 4.71
CA GLY A 11 -3.76 -8.20 5.97
C GLY A 11 -2.46 -8.98 6.21
N ARG A 12 -2.29 -9.51 7.43
CA ARG A 12 -1.07 -10.19 7.84
C ARG A 12 -0.84 -11.49 7.06
N THR A 13 0.42 -11.77 6.72
CA THR A 13 0.90 -13.04 6.15
C THR A 13 1.83 -13.74 7.16
N GLU A 14 2.15 -15.02 6.95
CA GLU A 14 3.16 -15.68 7.79
C GLU A 14 4.52 -15.00 7.70
N TRP A 15 4.92 -14.51 6.52
CA TRP A 15 6.18 -13.79 6.38
C TRP A 15 6.19 -12.43 7.11
N ASN A 16 5.04 -11.80 7.31
CA ASN A 16 4.97 -10.62 8.20
C ASN A 16 5.24 -11.01 9.67
N LYS A 17 4.72 -12.15 10.10
CA LYS A 17 4.91 -12.68 11.46
C LYS A 17 6.36 -13.08 11.70
N GLU A 18 6.95 -13.76 10.73
CA GLU A 18 8.34 -14.18 10.76
C GLU A 18 9.33 -13.03 10.51
N ARG A 19 8.84 -11.84 10.14
CA ARG A 19 9.69 -10.70 9.78
C ARG A 19 10.61 -10.99 8.59
N ARG A 20 10.03 -11.53 7.50
CA ARG A 20 10.73 -11.74 6.23
C ARG A 20 10.38 -10.64 5.21
N PHE A 21 11.32 -10.35 4.32
CA PHE A 21 11.05 -9.56 3.13
C PHE A 21 10.10 -10.32 2.21
N GLN A 22 8.99 -9.70 1.79
CA GLN A 22 8.03 -10.34 0.90
C GLN A 22 8.20 -9.90 -0.55
N GLY A 23 8.27 -8.59 -0.77
CA GLY A 23 8.36 -8.03 -2.10
C GLY A 23 7.22 -8.48 -3.01
N ILE A 24 7.58 -8.92 -4.22
CA ILE A 24 6.65 -9.42 -5.23
C ILE A 24 6.34 -10.91 -5.09
N SER A 25 7.01 -11.62 -4.17
CA SER A 25 6.67 -13.00 -3.83
C SER A 25 5.23 -13.10 -3.37
N ASP A 26 4.46 -14.03 -3.94
CA ASP A 26 3.03 -14.15 -3.69
C ASP A 26 2.74 -15.05 -2.49
N ILE A 27 2.84 -14.47 -1.31
CA ILE A 27 2.54 -15.12 -0.02
C ILE A 27 1.10 -14.77 0.36
N PRO A 28 0.23 -15.78 0.62
CA PRO A 28 -1.17 -15.56 0.96
C PRO A 28 -1.35 -14.96 2.36
N LEU A 29 -2.55 -14.49 2.67
CA LEU A 29 -2.93 -14.13 4.03
C LEU A 29 -2.77 -15.33 4.96
N SER A 30 -2.30 -15.07 6.19
CA SER A 30 -2.41 -16.04 7.28
C SER A 30 -3.85 -16.09 7.82
N GLU A 31 -4.19 -17.11 8.59
CA GLU A 31 -5.48 -17.16 9.31
C GLU A 31 -5.69 -15.90 10.17
N GLU A 32 -4.63 -15.44 10.86
CA GLU A 32 -4.65 -14.18 11.62
C GLU A 32 -4.91 -12.97 10.71
N GLY A 33 -4.34 -12.95 9.50
CA GLY A 33 -4.55 -11.88 8.52
C GLY A 33 -5.99 -11.82 8.00
N ILE A 34 -6.62 -12.97 7.78
CA ILE A 34 -8.03 -13.07 7.42
C ILE A 34 -8.91 -12.52 8.55
N LEU A 35 -8.66 -12.93 9.79
CA LEU A 35 -9.38 -12.41 10.96
C LEU A 35 -9.17 -10.89 11.12
N GLN A 36 -7.95 -10.41 10.90
CA GLN A 36 -7.63 -8.98 10.93
C GLN A 36 -8.40 -8.19 9.88
N ALA A 37 -8.47 -8.69 8.64
CA ALA A 37 -9.24 -8.05 7.58
C ALA A 37 -10.75 -8.00 7.92
N ARG A 38 -11.31 -9.09 8.47
CA ARG A 38 -12.69 -9.13 8.95
C ARG A 38 -12.95 -8.14 10.08
N LYS A 39 -12.01 -8.03 11.04
CA LYS A 39 -12.11 -7.06 12.15
C LYS A 39 -12.05 -5.63 11.63
N ALA A 40 -11.24 -5.35 10.60
CA ALA A 40 -11.12 -4.02 10.02
C ALA A 40 -12.30 -3.62 9.11
N LYS A 41 -13.07 -4.58 8.59
CA LYS A 41 -14.19 -4.34 7.66
C LYS A 41 -15.15 -3.25 8.12
N PRO A 42 -15.64 -3.18 9.39
CA PRO A 42 -16.56 -2.14 9.82
C PRO A 42 -16.04 -0.70 9.64
N MET A 43 -14.71 -0.51 9.69
CA MET A 43 -14.10 0.79 9.38
C MET A 43 -14.29 1.15 7.90
N TYR A 44 -14.12 0.18 6.99
CA TYR A 44 -14.27 0.39 5.55
C TYR A 44 -15.73 0.51 5.13
N ASP A 45 -16.67 -0.13 5.84
CA ASP A 45 -18.10 -0.01 5.59
C ASP A 45 -18.62 1.42 5.78
N LYS A 46 -17.95 2.22 6.63
CA LYS A 46 -18.26 3.63 6.86
C LYS A 46 -17.79 4.56 5.73
N LEU A 47 -16.92 4.08 4.84
CA LEU A 47 -16.38 4.89 3.75
C LEU A 47 -17.28 4.84 2.52
N TYR A 48 -17.40 5.96 1.83
CA TYR A 48 -17.96 6.00 0.49
C TYR A 48 -16.83 5.91 -0.53
N PHE A 49 -16.93 5.00 -1.46
CA PHE A 49 -16.05 4.88 -2.62
C PHE A 49 -16.82 4.29 -3.82
N GLU A 50 -16.35 4.61 -5.01
CA GLU A 50 -17.03 4.32 -6.28
C GLU A 50 -16.31 3.20 -7.06
N GLU A 51 -15.03 3.00 -6.79
CA GLU A 51 -14.21 1.95 -7.41
C GLU A 51 -13.27 1.31 -6.40
N ILE A 52 -12.92 0.05 -6.71
CA ILE A 52 -11.99 -0.76 -5.92
C ILE A 52 -10.86 -1.22 -6.82
N PHE A 53 -9.63 -0.92 -6.42
CA PHE A 53 -8.42 -1.43 -7.04
C PHE A 53 -7.64 -2.30 -6.06
N SER A 54 -6.96 -3.30 -6.60
CA SER A 54 -6.06 -4.16 -5.82
C SER A 54 -4.78 -4.45 -6.59
N SER A 55 -3.67 -4.53 -5.86
CA SER A 55 -2.48 -5.22 -6.32
C SER A 55 -2.81 -6.65 -6.77
N PRO A 56 -2.10 -7.21 -7.76
CA PRO A 56 -2.32 -8.58 -8.23
C PRO A 56 -1.98 -9.65 -7.18
N LEU A 57 -1.19 -9.33 -6.15
CA LEU A 57 -0.75 -10.32 -5.17
C LEU A 57 -1.91 -10.82 -4.30
N SER A 58 -1.97 -12.13 -4.08
CA SER A 58 -3.07 -12.84 -3.43
C SER A 58 -3.47 -12.23 -2.09
N ARG A 59 -2.49 -11.83 -1.26
CA ARG A 59 -2.73 -11.16 0.03
C ARG A 59 -3.50 -9.85 -0.08
N ALA A 60 -3.28 -9.09 -1.16
CA ALA A 60 -3.99 -7.83 -1.39
C ALA A 60 -5.40 -8.08 -1.94
N VAL A 61 -5.51 -8.98 -2.92
CA VAL A 61 -6.79 -9.38 -3.51
C VAL A 61 -7.73 -9.96 -2.46
N GLU A 62 -7.23 -10.86 -1.61
CA GLU A 62 -8.03 -11.48 -0.54
C GLU A 62 -8.45 -10.44 0.51
N THR A 63 -7.53 -9.52 0.89
CA THR A 63 -7.89 -8.41 1.77
C THR A 63 -9.00 -7.57 1.16
N ALA A 64 -8.88 -7.19 -0.12
CA ALA A 64 -9.89 -6.41 -0.82
C ALA A 64 -11.25 -7.11 -0.80
N LYS A 65 -11.29 -8.40 -1.13
CA LYS A 65 -12.53 -9.21 -1.10
C LYS A 65 -13.19 -9.19 0.28
N ILE A 66 -12.42 -9.37 1.35
CA ILE A 66 -12.96 -9.43 2.71
C ILE A 66 -13.53 -8.07 3.14
N ILE A 67 -12.76 -6.98 2.96
CA ILE A 67 -13.18 -5.66 3.45
C ILE A 67 -14.28 -5.02 2.62
N THR A 68 -14.58 -5.58 1.44
CA THR A 68 -15.60 -5.07 0.52
C THR A 68 -16.67 -6.10 0.14
N GLU A 69 -16.81 -7.20 0.91
CA GLU A 69 -17.69 -8.33 0.57
C GLU A 69 -19.15 -7.94 0.36
N ASP A 70 -19.64 -6.89 1.06
CA ASP A 70 -21.01 -6.38 0.92
C ASP A 70 -21.14 -5.27 -0.15
N ARG A 71 -20.05 -4.95 -0.85
CA ARG A 71 -20.05 -3.96 -1.92
C ARG A 71 -20.21 -4.67 -3.26
N HIS A 72 -21.21 -4.32 -4.03
CA HIS A 72 -21.44 -4.86 -5.38
C HIS A 72 -20.58 -4.15 -6.44
N LEU A 73 -19.31 -3.89 -6.10
CA LEU A 73 -18.33 -3.25 -6.98
C LEU A 73 -17.25 -4.27 -7.42
N PRO A 74 -16.86 -4.28 -8.69
CA PRO A 74 -15.78 -5.15 -9.14
C PRO A 74 -14.43 -4.69 -8.56
N ILE A 75 -13.58 -5.65 -8.19
CA ILE A 75 -12.19 -5.38 -7.84
C ILE A 75 -11.36 -5.39 -9.13
N ARG A 76 -10.78 -4.24 -9.47
CA ARG A 76 -9.88 -4.09 -10.62
C ARG A 76 -8.44 -4.31 -10.18
N ILE A 77 -7.70 -5.08 -10.95
CA ILE A 77 -6.28 -5.35 -10.69
C ILE A 77 -5.42 -4.36 -11.48
N ASP A 78 -4.43 -3.77 -10.80
CA ASP A 78 -3.42 -2.94 -11.44
C ASP A 78 -2.01 -3.30 -10.94
N GLU A 79 -1.11 -3.62 -11.88
CA GLU A 79 0.27 -4.01 -11.58
C GLU A 79 1.11 -2.88 -10.98
N ARG A 80 0.75 -1.62 -11.23
CA ARG A 80 1.50 -0.46 -10.74
C ARG A 80 1.39 -0.28 -9.22
N ILE A 81 0.42 -0.94 -8.58
CA ILE A 81 0.25 -0.91 -7.12
C ILE A 81 0.74 -2.18 -6.42
N ILE A 82 1.56 -3.01 -7.11
CA ILE A 82 2.26 -4.15 -6.52
C ILE A 82 3.31 -3.69 -5.50
N GLU A 83 3.73 -4.57 -4.59
CA GLU A 83 4.79 -4.24 -3.62
C GLU A 83 6.12 -3.97 -4.32
N ARG A 84 7.00 -3.23 -3.67
CA ARG A 84 8.39 -3.07 -4.08
C ARG A 84 9.09 -4.43 -4.11
N SER A 85 9.77 -4.75 -5.21
CA SER A 85 10.59 -5.94 -5.25
C SER A 85 11.82 -5.79 -4.34
N PHE A 86 12.12 -6.83 -3.57
CA PHE A 86 13.35 -6.95 -2.78
C PHE A 86 14.36 -7.91 -3.40
N GLY A 87 14.12 -8.36 -4.65
CA GLY A 87 15.06 -9.21 -5.39
C GLY A 87 15.46 -10.43 -4.58
N ARG A 88 16.78 -10.70 -4.50
CA ARG A 88 17.34 -11.87 -3.78
C ARG A 88 17.07 -11.90 -2.28
N PHE A 89 16.64 -10.77 -1.67
CA PHE A 89 16.29 -10.72 -0.25
C PHE A 89 14.87 -11.21 0.05
N GLU A 90 14.06 -11.49 -0.96
CA GLU A 90 12.72 -12.03 -0.72
C GLU A 90 12.79 -13.39 -0.03
N GLY A 91 12.09 -13.53 1.10
CA GLY A 91 12.17 -14.69 1.99
C GLY A 91 13.22 -14.60 3.09
N GLU A 92 14.21 -13.72 2.99
CA GLU A 92 15.20 -13.51 4.03
C GLU A 92 14.62 -12.76 5.25
N PHE A 93 15.21 -12.99 6.42
CA PHE A 93 14.79 -12.31 7.64
C PHE A 93 15.19 -10.83 7.64
N ILE A 94 14.24 -9.99 8.05
CA ILE A 94 14.51 -8.57 8.26
C ILE A 94 15.19 -8.39 9.62
N ASN A 95 16.47 -8.10 9.63
CA ASN A 95 17.18 -7.66 10.82
C ASN A 95 16.94 -6.16 11.04
N ASP A 96 16.94 -5.70 12.31
CA ASP A 96 16.62 -4.29 12.62
C ASP A 96 17.61 -3.29 12.00
N CYS A 97 18.82 -3.75 11.62
CA CYS A 97 19.82 -2.97 10.92
C CYS A 97 19.52 -2.78 9.42
N ASP A 98 18.78 -3.72 8.80
CA ASP A 98 18.66 -3.78 7.34
C ASP A 98 17.57 -2.86 6.78
N ILE A 99 16.57 -2.50 7.60
CA ILE A 99 15.44 -1.64 7.15
C ILE A 99 15.89 -0.21 6.83
N GLY A 100 17.01 0.23 7.43
CA GLY A 100 17.57 1.56 7.17
C GLY A 100 18.71 1.57 6.16
N THR A 101 19.31 0.41 5.90
CA THR A 101 20.47 0.24 5.01
C THR A 101 20.11 -0.43 3.67
N LEU A 102 18.88 -0.84 3.47
CA LEU A 102 18.36 -1.25 2.15
C LEU A 102 18.21 -0.07 1.16
N HIS A 103 18.76 1.07 1.47
CA HIS A 103 19.35 1.99 0.51
C HIS A 103 20.72 1.44 0.05
N ILE A 104 20.75 0.20 -0.19
CA ILE A 104 21.44 -0.45 -1.27
C ILE A 104 22.75 0.24 -1.65
N GLU A 105 23.71 0.04 -0.80
CA GLU A 105 25.12 0.15 -1.21
C GLU A 105 25.52 -1.02 -2.12
N GLU A 106 24.62 -1.99 -2.36
CA GLU A 106 24.80 -3.07 -3.31
C GLU A 106 24.01 -2.79 -4.60
N PRO A 107 24.67 -2.35 -5.67
CA PRO A 107 23.99 -1.94 -6.90
C PRO A 107 23.29 -3.08 -7.68
N ASP A 108 23.32 -4.32 -7.19
CA ASP A 108 22.82 -5.49 -7.95
C ASP A 108 22.14 -6.55 -7.08
N TYR A 109 21.21 -6.13 -6.20
CA TYR A 109 20.40 -7.10 -5.45
C TYR A 109 19.19 -7.61 -6.24
N GLY A 110 18.98 -7.11 -7.46
CA GLY A 110 17.86 -7.50 -8.34
C GLY A 110 16.50 -7.00 -7.89
N GLY A 111 16.45 -6.07 -6.94
CA GLY A 111 15.21 -5.47 -6.46
C GLY A 111 14.87 -4.14 -7.12
N GLU A 112 13.74 -3.57 -6.74
CA GLU A 112 13.26 -2.31 -7.27
C GLU A 112 13.75 -1.13 -6.42
N ASP A 113 14.15 -0.06 -7.07
CA ASP A 113 14.48 1.20 -6.41
C ASP A 113 13.24 1.81 -5.74
N PRO A 114 13.35 2.36 -4.50
CA PRO A 114 12.24 3.00 -3.81
C PRO A 114 11.55 4.13 -4.58
N ASP A 115 12.34 4.92 -5.33
CA ASP A 115 11.82 6.05 -6.10
C ASP A 115 11.08 5.57 -7.35
N HIS A 116 11.57 4.48 -7.97
CA HIS A 116 10.84 3.82 -9.07
C HIS A 116 9.50 3.25 -8.59
N CYS A 117 9.48 2.62 -7.41
CA CYS A 117 8.23 2.14 -6.79
C CYS A 117 7.25 3.30 -6.54
N ALA A 118 7.74 4.43 -6.00
CA ALA A 118 6.93 5.63 -5.79
C ALA A 118 6.41 6.20 -7.12
N PHE A 119 7.26 6.22 -8.15
CA PHE A 119 6.92 6.74 -9.48
C PHE A 119 5.79 5.94 -10.14
N ARG A 120 5.83 4.60 -10.14
CA ARG A 120 4.76 3.77 -10.73
C ARG A 120 3.44 3.90 -9.97
N PHE A 121 3.50 4.00 -8.62
CA PHE A 121 2.30 4.24 -7.80
C PHE A 121 1.69 5.61 -8.11
N ARG A 122 2.52 6.64 -8.24
CA ARG A 122 2.08 7.99 -8.66
C ARG A 122 1.41 7.92 -10.03
N GLY A 123 2.03 7.26 -11.02
CA GLY A 123 1.47 7.12 -12.36
C GLY A 123 0.10 6.44 -12.37
N PHE A 124 -0.14 5.47 -11.47
CA PHE A 124 -1.47 4.90 -11.30
C PHE A 124 -2.49 5.93 -10.78
N LEU A 125 -2.13 6.72 -9.74
CA LEU A 125 -3.03 7.76 -9.21
C LEU A 125 -3.26 8.90 -10.22
N ASP A 126 -2.22 9.32 -10.93
CA ASP A 126 -2.31 10.37 -11.95
C ASP A 126 -3.26 9.97 -13.09
N ASP A 127 -3.26 8.70 -13.51
CA ASP A 127 -4.22 8.19 -14.49
C ASP A 127 -5.67 8.30 -13.99
N LEU A 128 -5.93 7.99 -12.72
CA LEU A 128 -7.27 8.16 -12.13
C LEU A 128 -7.65 9.64 -12.04
N VAL A 129 -6.67 10.51 -11.77
CA VAL A 129 -6.89 11.96 -11.74
C VAL A 129 -7.25 12.49 -13.13
N LEU A 130 -6.54 12.07 -14.16
CA LEU A 130 -6.63 12.65 -15.50
C LEU A 130 -7.76 12.03 -16.36
N HIS A 131 -8.08 10.77 -16.13
CA HIS A 131 -8.91 9.98 -17.07
C HIS A 131 -10.16 9.37 -16.46
N ASP A 132 -10.38 9.51 -15.15
CA ASP A 132 -11.58 9.02 -14.48
C ASP A 132 -12.42 10.17 -13.93
N GLU A 133 -13.74 10.07 -14.01
CA GLU A 133 -14.67 11.10 -13.50
C GLU A 133 -15.01 10.91 -12.02
N LYS A 134 -14.69 9.74 -11.45
CA LYS A 134 -15.00 9.42 -10.06
C LYS A 134 -14.10 10.17 -9.09
N GLU A 135 -14.57 10.31 -7.86
CA GLU A 135 -13.89 11.11 -6.84
C GLU A 135 -13.32 10.26 -5.69
N TYR A 136 -13.85 9.05 -5.46
CA TYR A 136 -13.50 8.23 -4.28
C TYR A 136 -13.09 6.82 -4.69
N TYR A 137 -11.90 6.41 -4.27
CA TYR A 137 -11.30 5.13 -4.64
C TYR A 137 -10.82 4.38 -3.42
N LEU A 138 -11.09 3.07 -3.36
CA LEU A 138 -10.44 2.15 -2.42
C LEU A 138 -9.32 1.41 -3.14
N ILE A 139 -8.11 1.45 -2.59
CA ILE A 139 -6.90 0.90 -3.22
C ILE A 139 -6.22 -0.01 -2.22
N VAL A 140 -6.22 -1.32 -2.48
CA VAL A 140 -5.55 -2.29 -1.62
C VAL A 140 -4.17 -2.63 -2.19
N SER A 141 -3.13 -2.28 -1.43
CA SER A 141 -1.73 -2.37 -1.83
C SER A 141 -0.85 -2.80 -0.63
N HIS A 142 0.36 -2.31 -0.54
CA HIS A 142 1.40 -2.82 0.35
C HIS A 142 2.10 -1.70 1.12
N GLY A 143 2.78 -2.10 2.20
CA GLY A 143 3.43 -1.15 3.09
C GLY A 143 4.59 -0.39 2.45
N GLY A 144 5.41 -1.07 1.65
CA GLY A 144 6.53 -0.44 0.94
C GLY A 144 6.04 0.46 -0.19
N CYS A 145 5.08 0.00 -0.98
CA CYS A 145 4.55 0.76 -2.11
C CYS A 145 3.89 2.07 -1.66
N ILE A 146 2.93 2.00 -0.73
CA ILE A 146 2.26 3.19 -0.16
C ILE A 146 3.28 4.08 0.57
N GLY A 147 4.19 3.48 1.35
CA GLY A 147 5.19 4.22 2.13
C GLY A 147 6.19 4.99 1.27
N ASN A 148 6.67 4.41 0.18
CA ASN A 148 7.59 5.08 -0.75
C ASN A 148 6.91 6.26 -1.46
N PHE A 149 5.64 6.11 -1.86
CA PHE A 149 4.88 7.21 -2.43
C PHE A 149 4.72 8.37 -1.43
N ILE A 150 4.32 8.09 -0.18
CA ILE A 150 4.21 9.13 0.84
C ILE A 150 5.56 9.82 1.08
N ARG A 151 6.66 9.05 1.14
CA ARG A 151 8.01 9.59 1.29
C ARG A 151 8.34 10.57 0.16
N SER A 152 8.07 10.19 -1.09
CA SER A 152 8.34 11.05 -2.25
C SER A 152 7.58 12.38 -2.19
N LEU A 153 6.33 12.39 -1.69
CA LEU A 153 5.56 13.62 -1.51
C LEU A 153 6.20 14.56 -0.47
N TYR A 154 6.69 14.02 0.64
CA TYR A 154 7.35 14.85 1.67
C TYR A 154 8.70 15.39 1.21
N GLU A 155 9.46 14.62 0.45
CA GLU A 155 10.74 15.06 -0.12
C GLU A 155 10.55 16.20 -1.13
N GLU A 156 9.52 16.13 -1.99
CA GLU A 156 9.14 17.20 -2.92
C GLU A 156 8.79 18.52 -2.18
N GLU A 157 8.19 18.42 -0.99
CA GLU A 157 7.87 19.58 -0.14
C GLU A 157 9.04 20.05 0.74
N GLY A 158 10.22 19.42 0.63
CA GLY A 158 11.39 19.72 1.47
C GLY A 158 11.20 19.33 2.95
N LYS A 159 10.18 18.55 3.26
CA LYS A 159 9.89 18.07 4.61
C LYS A 159 10.67 16.79 4.88
N LYS A 160 11.58 16.82 5.83
CA LYS A 160 12.21 15.60 6.39
C LYS A 160 11.25 14.91 7.37
N GLN A 161 10.04 14.61 6.95
CA GLN A 161 9.13 13.84 7.79
C GLN A 161 9.39 12.36 7.55
N VAL A 162 10.08 11.77 8.48
CA VAL A 162 10.21 10.31 8.56
C VAL A 162 8.82 9.77 8.87
N LEU A 163 8.24 9.02 7.94
CA LEU A 163 7.16 8.09 8.32
C LEU A 163 7.65 7.35 9.58
N PRO A 164 6.83 7.22 10.63
CA PRO A 164 7.24 6.44 11.81
C PRO A 164 7.81 5.13 11.25
N ARG A 165 9.10 4.92 11.49
CA ARG A 165 9.92 3.92 10.79
C ARG A 165 9.10 2.72 10.37
N GLY A 166 8.80 2.67 9.08
CA GLY A 166 8.60 1.48 8.29
C GLY A 166 7.29 0.74 8.43
N LYS A 167 6.30 1.16 9.20
CA LYS A 167 5.18 0.22 9.30
C LYS A 167 3.84 0.93 9.35
N LEU A 168 3.28 1.06 8.17
CA LEU A 168 1.83 1.07 8.06
C LEU A 168 1.33 -0.28 8.62
N PRO A 169 0.50 -0.31 9.65
CA PRO A 169 -0.05 -1.58 10.17
C PRO A 169 -0.80 -2.36 9.07
N ASN A 170 -0.82 -3.69 9.17
CA ASN A 170 -1.66 -4.48 8.28
C ASN A 170 -3.13 -4.09 8.44
N CYS A 171 -3.90 -4.10 7.36
CA CYS A 171 -5.28 -3.62 7.28
C CYS A 171 -5.46 -2.17 7.74
N SER A 172 -4.43 -1.34 7.74
CA SER A 172 -4.56 0.08 8.07
C SER A 172 -4.98 0.91 6.87
N LEU A 173 -5.65 2.02 7.16
CA LEU A 173 -6.12 3.01 6.21
C LEU A 173 -5.16 4.20 6.15
N THR A 174 -4.72 4.54 4.96
CA THR A 174 -4.05 5.81 4.64
C THR A 174 -4.96 6.60 3.70
N VAL A 175 -5.20 7.86 3.99
CA VAL A 175 -6.05 8.74 3.17
C VAL A 175 -5.16 9.75 2.47
N ILE A 176 -5.22 9.74 1.15
CA ILE A 176 -4.52 10.68 0.28
C ILE A 176 -5.58 11.45 -0.51
N GLU A 177 -5.48 12.76 -0.53
CA GLU A 177 -6.31 13.62 -1.34
C GLU A 177 -5.48 14.25 -2.46
N TRP A 178 -6.09 14.40 -3.61
CA TRP A 178 -5.56 15.22 -4.70
C TRP A 178 -6.50 16.38 -4.95
N GLU A 179 -5.96 17.59 -4.97
CA GLU A 179 -6.70 18.81 -5.27
C GLU A 179 -5.75 19.84 -5.84
N ASP A 180 -6.19 20.55 -6.87
CA ASP A 180 -5.44 21.66 -7.50
C ASP A 180 -3.98 21.32 -7.89
N GLY A 181 -3.78 20.11 -8.42
CA GLY A 181 -2.47 19.64 -8.89
C GLY A 181 -1.55 19.10 -7.80
N ARG A 182 -2.04 18.89 -6.57
CA ARG A 182 -1.24 18.43 -5.43
C ARG A 182 -1.85 17.24 -4.74
N TYR A 183 -0.98 16.33 -4.30
CA TYR A 183 -1.34 15.27 -3.35
C TYR A 183 -1.09 15.76 -1.92
N ASP A 184 -2.04 15.48 -1.03
CA ASP A 184 -1.94 15.76 0.40
C ASP A 184 -2.32 14.53 1.21
N VAL A 185 -1.48 14.16 2.18
CA VAL A 185 -1.69 12.99 3.03
C VAL A 185 -2.46 13.41 4.28
N LYS A 186 -3.73 13.03 4.35
CA LYS A 186 -4.64 13.42 5.44
C LYS A 186 -4.57 12.49 6.65
N LYS A 187 -4.29 11.20 6.41
CA LYS A 187 -4.23 10.18 7.46
C LYS A 187 -3.24 9.09 7.06
N ILE A 188 -2.44 8.60 7.99
CA ILE A 188 -1.44 7.56 7.74
C ILE A 188 -1.65 6.40 8.70
N GLY A 189 -1.78 5.19 8.16
CA GLY A 189 -1.75 3.95 8.92
C GLY A 189 -2.79 3.83 10.03
N TYR A 190 -3.97 4.41 9.84
CA TYR A 190 -5.04 4.39 10.83
C TYR A 190 -5.68 3.00 10.92
N THR A 191 -5.93 2.55 12.16
CA THR A 191 -6.73 1.37 12.51
C THR A 191 -7.79 1.76 13.53
N GLU A 192 -8.97 1.13 13.48
CA GLU A 192 -9.91 1.16 14.61
C GLU A 192 -9.48 0.04 15.58
N ASP A 193 -9.34 0.35 16.86
CA ASP A 193 -8.98 -0.57 17.94
C ASP A 193 -10.07 -1.62 18.23
#